data_9fe70f676d0fc6f0944dca8f7a56080e
#
_entry.id   9fe70f676d0fc6f0944dca8f7a56080e
#
_cell.length_a   1.000
_cell.length_b   1.000
_cell.length_c   1.000
_cell.angle_alpha   90.00
_cell.angle_beta   90.00
_cell.angle_gamma   90.00
#
_symmetry.space_group_name_H-M   'P 1'
#
loop_
_entity.id
_entity.type
_entity.pdbx_description
1 polymer ?
#
loop_
_entity_poly.entity_id
_entity_poly.type
_entity_poly.pdbx_seq_one_letter_code
_entity_poly.pdbx_strand_id
1 'polypeptide(L)'
;MPLLPLIGHDALRARLDEQVALGTLPAGLLLHGPAGVGKQRLALWLGQRMLCTEPASPCGACQHCRYVLAGVHPDLRWYFPRTRLKDTDPALEEVAQDAAEGIAERVAAHGLYARTDGSAGIYLYVARLLMHQAATTPALAARKVFVVGDAERMVPQLSSPEAANAFLKLLEEPLPDTTFILTSSEPGALLPTIRSRVVGVRVARLPDAKVREFLAQPAAATAAGAADATVDELLQLAQGAPGTLLGGDRGAALARARKLLEAAGVGRAASLRAAFAQGQSKARGGFADVLDAMTVLLHERARSAAREGNAARASASARAVVLVEDAKRSAEGNVMPQLVSAHLLREIAELGA
;
A
#
# COMPACT_ATOMS: atom_id res chain seq x y z
N MET A 1 -8.34 8.67 -18.11
CA MET A 1 -7.11 8.00 -18.59
C MET A 1 -6.97 6.66 -17.89
N PRO A 2 -6.43 5.60 -18.50
CA PRO A 2 -6.39 4.26 -17.90
C PRO A 2 -5.35 4.15 -16.76
N LEU A 3 -5.44 3.06 -16.01
CA LEU A 3 -4.43 2.68 -15.03
C LEU A 3 -3.05 2.53 -15.70
N LEU A 4 -1.98 3.01 -15.05
CA LEU A 4 -0.61 2.84 -15.55
C LEU A 4 -0.25 1.35 -15.67
N PRO A 5 0.67 0.98 -16.58
CA PRO A 5 1.19 -0.38 -16.65
C PRO A 5 1.80 -0.85 -15.34
N LEU A 6 1.68 -2.14 -15.02
CA LEU A 6 2.39 -2.75 -13.90
C LEU A 6 3.89 -2.83 -14.23
N ILE A 7 4.72 -2.27 -13.37
CA ILE A 7 6.19 -2.34 -13.48
C ILE A 7 6.73 -3.39 -12.54
N GLY A 8 7.67 -4.18 -13.03
CA GLY A 8 8.39 -5.18 -12.25
C GLY A 8 7.60 -6.45 -11.94
N HIS A 9 8.07 -7.19 -10.94
CA HIS A 9 7.58 -8.51 -10.57
C HIS A 9 7.67 -9.55 -11.69
N ASP A 10 8.61 -9.40 -12.63
CA ASP A 10 8.64 -10.14 -13.89
C ASP A 10 8.68 -11.65 -13.68
N ALA A 11 9.53 -12.15 -12.76
CA ALA A 11 9.60 -13.57 -12.43
C ALA A 11 8.30 -14.09 -11.78
N LEU A 12 7.65 -13.30 -10.94
CA LEU A 12 6.38 -13.66 -10.32
C LEU A 12 5.25 -13.66 -11.34
N ARG A 13 5.23 -12.66 -12.22
CA ARG A 13 4.27 -12.57 -13.33
C ARG A 13 4.39 -13.79 -14.26
N ALA A 14 5.60 -14.16 -14.65
CA ALA A 14 5.84 -15.35 -15.50
C ALA A 14 5.31 -16.63 -14.84
N ARG A 15 5.55 -16.82 -13.54
CA ARG A 15 5.03 -17.99 -12.80
C ARG A 15 3.50 -17.99 -12.72
N LEU A 16 2.87 -16.85 -12.46
CA LEU A 16 1.42 -16.73 -12.41
C LEU A 16 0.79 -16.92 -13.79
N ASP A 17 1.46 -16.43 -14.84
CA ASP A 17 1.05 -16.62 -16.23
C ASP A 17 1.05 -18.10 -16.62
N GLU A 18 2.10 -18.84 -16.28
CA GLU A 18 2.18 -20.27 -16.47
C GLU A 18 1.03 -21.02 -15.75
N GLN A 19 0.75 -20.67 -14.49
CA GLN A 19 -0.36 -21.27 -13.75
C GLN A 19 -1.73 -20.99 -14.40
N VAL A 20 -1.94 -19.78 -14.93
CA VAL A 20 -3.16 -19.45 -15.70
C VAL A 20 -3.24 -20.29 -16.97
N ALA A 21 -2.14 -20.40 -17.72
CA ALA A 21 -2.08 -21.17 -18.97
C ALA A 21 -2.33 -22.67 -18.74
N LEU A 22 -1.83 -23.24 -17.64
CA LEU A 22 -2.03 -24.64 -17.26
C LEU A 22 -3.38 -24.90 -16.55
N GLY A 23 -4.16 -23.87 -16.25
CA GLY A 23 -5.41 -24.02 -15.49
C GLY A 23 -5.21 -24.46 -14.03
N THR A 24 -4.01 -24.27 -13.48
CA THR A 24 -3.63 -24.71 -12.12
C THR A 24 -3.67 -23.56 -11.09
N LEU A 25 -4.11 -22.38 -11.51
CA LEU A 25 -4.24 -21.23 -10.60
C LEU A 25 -5.32 -21.52 -9.55
N PRO A 26 -5.01 -21.38 -8.24
CA PRO A 26 -6.00 -21.59 -7.18
C PRO A 26 -7.17 -20.61 -7.28
N ALA A 27 -8.38 -21.05 -6.89
CA ALA A 27 -9.55 -20.19 -6.84
C ALA A 27 -9.43 -19.06 -5.80
N GLY A 28 -8.64 -19.26 -4.74
CA GLY A 28 -8.34 -18.27 -3.70
C GLY A 28 -6.84 -18.00 -3.60
N LEU A 29 -6.42 -16.76 -3.88
CA LEU A 29 -5.04 -16.29 -3.79
C LEU A 29 -4.91 -15.17 -2.75
N LEU A 30 -3.80 -15.15 -2.00
CA LEU A 30 -3.40 -14.05 -1.13
C LEU A 30 -2.04 -13.50 -1.57
N LEU A 31 -2.03 -12.36 -2.26
CA LEU A 31 -0.81 -11.63 -2.58
C LEU A 31 -0.37 -10.82 -1.35
N HIS A 32 0.68 -11.27 -0.67
CA HIS A 32 1.13 -10.62 0.56
C HIS A 32 2.58 -10.11 0.46
N GLY A 33 2.88 -9.06 1.22
CA GLY A 33 4.21 -8.45 1.22
C GLY A 33 4.17 -6.99 1.66
N PRO A 34 5.29 -6.27 1.67
CA PRO A 34 5.37 -4.91 2.19
C PRO A 34 4.32 -3.98 1.56
N ALA A 35 3.88 -2.96 2.33
CA ALA A 35 3.03 -1.91 1.79
C ALA A 35 3.72 -1.20 0.60
N GLY A 36 2.97 -0.76 -0.39
CA GLY A 36 3.50 0.02 -1.51
C GLY A 36 4.24 -0.75 -2.60
N VAL A 37 4.41 -2.09 -2.51
CA VAL A 37 5.11 -2.88 -3.54
C VAL A 37 4.28 -3.14 -4.81
N GLY A 38 3.02 -2.70 -4.87
CA GLY A 38 2.17 -2.88 -6.05
C GLY A 38 1.28 -4.14 -6.04
N LYS A 39 0.97 -4.72 -4.87
CA LYS A 39 0.14 -5.94 -4.75
C LYS A 39 -1.21 -5.84 -5.47
N GLN A 40 -1.96 -4.75 -5.27
CA GLN A 40 -3.26 -4.57 -5.93
C GLN A 40 -3.11 -4.39 -7.45
N ARG A 41 -2.03 -3.72 -7.92
CA ARG A 41 -1.74 -3.61 -9.36
C ARG A 41 -1.40 -4.97 -9.97
N LEU A 42 -0.65 -5.82 -9.24
CA LEU A 42 -0.38 -7.20 -9.64
C LEU A 42 -1.66 -8.05 -9.68
N ALA A 43 -2.57 -7.87 -8.70
CA ALA A 43 -3.87 -8.54 -8.71
C ALA A 43 -4.71 -8.15 -9.93
N LEU A 44 -4.77 -6.86 -10.26
CA LEU A 44 -5.47 -6.37 -11.46
C LEU A 44 -4.82 -6.87 -12.75
N TRP A 45 -3.49 -6.90 -12.82
CA TRP A 45 -2.76 -7.49 -13.96
C TRP A 45 -3.08 -8.98 -14.12
N LEU A 46 -3.14 -9.73 -13.02
CA LEU A 46 -3.50 -11.15 -13.06
C LEU A 46 -4.96 -11.34 -13.52
N GLY A 47 -5.89 -10.52 -13.01
CA GLY A 47 -7.27 -10.50 -13.50
C GLY A 47 -7.35 -10.16 -15.00
N GLN A 48 -6.60 -9.17 -15.47
CA GLN A 48 -6.50 -8.83 -16.88
C GLN A 48 -5.97 -10.00 -17.71
N ARG A 49 -4.95 -10.71 -17.22
CA ARG A 49 -4.39 -11.91 -17.85
C ARG A 49 -5.43 -13.03 -17.97
N MET A 50 -6.25 -13.23 -16.95
CA MET A 50 -7.28 -14.28 -16.91
C MET A 50 -8.47 -14.00 -17.82
N LEU A 51 -8.78 -12.73 -18.06
CA LEU A 51 -9.93 -12.29 -18.86
C LEU A 51 -9.58 -12.01 -20.33
N CYS A 52 -8.31 -11.77 -20.63
CA CYS A 52 -7.83 -11.51 -21.99
C CYS A 52 -7.92 -12.77 -22.84
N THR A 53 -8.49 -12.66 -24.04
CA THR A 53 -8.68 -13.77 -24.98
C THR A 53 -7.58 -13.88 -26.03
N GLU A 54 -6.67 -12.89 -26.06
CA GLU A 54 -5.59 -12.85 -27.06
C GLU A 54 -4.41 -13.77 -26.68
N PRO A 55 -3.70 -14.33 -27.67
CA PRO A 55 -2.54 -15.21 -27.41
C PRO A 55 -1.42 -14.53 -26.59
N ALA A 56 -1.15 -13.25 -26.87
CA ALA A 56 -0.17 -12.45 -26.11
C ALA A 56 -0.83 -11.77 -24.92
N SER A 57 -1.38 -12.55 -24.00
CA SER A 57 -2.15 -12.06 -22.85
C SER A 57 -1.26 -11.65 -21.67
N PRO A 58 -1.59 -10.54 -20.97
CA PRO A 58 -2.61 -9.56 -21.33
C PRO A 58 -2.13 -8.62 -22.46
N CYS A 59 -2.89 -8.53 -23.55
CA CYS A 59 -2.48 -7.75 -24.73
C CYS A 59 -2.60 -6.22 -24.55
N GLY A 60 -3.34 -5.75 -23.55
CA GLY A 60 -3.58 -4.33 -23.30
C GLY A 60 -4.57 -3.64 -24.27
N ALA A 61 -4.93 -4.25 -25.39
CA ALA A 61 -5.66 -3.62 -26.48
C ALA A 61 -7.08 -4.18 -26.71
N CYS A 62 -7.36 -5.45 -26.40
CA CYS A 62 -8.69 -6.04 -26.57
C CYS A 62 -9.73 -5.39 -25.63
N GLN A 63 -11.00 -5.67 -25.87
CA GLN A 63 -12.09 -5.11 -25.06
C GLN A 63 -11.93 -5.40 -23.58
N HIS A 64 -11.63 -6.65 -23.20
CA HIS A 64 -11.41 -7.05 -21.81
C HIS A 64 -10.27 -6.25 -21.18
N CYS A 65 -9.11 -6.17 -21.85
CA CYS A 65 -7.98 -5.41 -21.35
C CYS A 65 -8.29 -3.92 -21.14
N ARG A 66 -8.96 -3.30 -22.12
CA ARG A 66 -9.36 -1.88 -22.01
C ARG A 66 -10.33 -1.65 -20.86
N TYR A 67 -11.30 -2.54 -20.66
CA TYR A 67 -12.28 -2.41 -19.58
C TYR A 67 -11.62 -2.60 -18.20
N VAL A 68 -10.67 -3.55 -18.07
CA VAL A 68 -9.90 -3.71 -16.81
C VAL A 68 -9.07 -2.45 -16.51
N LEU A 69 -8.37 -1.91 -17.51
CA LEU A 69 -7.57 -0.70 -17.35
C LEU A 69 -8.41 0.54 -17.07
N ALA A 70 -9.65 0.58 -17.53
CA ALA A 70 -10.62 1.62 -17.22
C ALA A 70 -11.39 1.40 -15.91
N GLY A 71 -11.20 0.25 -15.24
CA GLY A 71 -11.89 -0.09 -13.99
C GLY A 71 -13.38 -0.41 -14.14
N VAL A 72 -13.85 -0.73 -15.36
CA VAL A 72 -15.28 -0.92 -15.68
C VAL A 72 -15.62 -2.32 -16.19
N HIS A 73 -14.71 -3.28 -16.07
CA HIS A 73 -14.98 -4.65 -16.56
C HIS A 73 -16.06 -5.31 -15.71
N PRO A 74 -17.18 -5.82 -16.30
CA PRO A 74 -18.28 -6.38 -15.53
C PRO A 74 -17.91 -7.64 -14.74
N ASP A 75 -16.95 -8.43 -15.20
CA ASP A 75 -16.50 -9.68 -14.60
C ASP A 75 -15.18 -9.54 -13.83
N LEU A 76 -14.66 -8.32 -13.65
CA LEU A 76 -13.59 -8.02 -12.72
C LEU A 76 -14.08 -6.98 -11.72
N ARG A 77 -14.18 -7.38 -10.45
CA ARG A 77 -14.61 -6.52 -9.36
C ARG A 77 -13.44 -6.22 -8.45
N TRP A 78 -13.26 -4.94 -8.12
CA TRP A 78 -12.16 -4.48 -7.29
C TRP A 78 -12.70 -3.77 -6.05
N TYR A 79 -12.54 -4.40 -4.89
CA TYR A 79 -12.93 -3.89 -3.59
C TYR A 79 -11.70 -3.54 -2.76
N PHE A 80 -11.80 -2.51 -1.95
CA PHE A 80 -10.74 -2.03 -1.08
C PHE A 80 -11.35 -1.21 0.06
N PRO A 81 -10.59 -0.92 1.13
CA PRO A 81 -11.09 -0.14 2.25
C PRO A 81 -11.62 1.23 1.82
N ARG A 82 -12.83 1.55 2.23
CA ARG A 82 -13.52 2.83 2.02
C ARG A 82 -13.97 3.41 3.35
N THR A 83 -14.27 4.71 3.39
CA THR A 83 -14.93 5.34 4.53
C THR A 83 -16.31 4.70 4.71
N ARG A 84 -16.74 4.54 5.96
CA ARG A 84 -18.04 3.96 6.27
C ARG A 84 -19.17 4.81 5.70
N LEU A 85 -20.14 4.18 5.04
CA LEU A 85 -21.38 4.82 4.63
C LEU A 85 -22.16 5.27 5.86
N LYS A 86 -23.00 6.30 5.70
CA LYS A 86 -23.78 6.87 6.81
C LYS A 86 -24.84 5.89 7.32
N ASP A 87 -25.47 5.16 6.39
CA ASP A 87 -26.39 4.08 6.74
C ASP A 87 -25.61 2.87 7.27
N THR A 88 -26.16 2.23 8.28
CA THR A 88 -25.60 1.01 8.89
C THR A 88 -25.92 -0.25 8.09
N ASP A 89 -27.01 -0.24 7.32
CA ASP A 89 -27.45 -1.34 6.45
C ASP A 89 -27.89 -0.81 5.08
N PRO A 90 -26.95 -0.25 4.27
CA PRO A 90 -27.25 0.38 3.00
C PRO A 90 -27.75 -0.64 1.97
N ALA A 91 -28.56 -0.19 1.02
CA ALA A 91 -28.98 -0.97 -0.13
C ALA A 91 -27.78 -1.40 -0.98
N LEU A 92 -27.86 -2.59 -1.60
CA LEU A 92 -26.76 -3.12 -2.42
C LEU A 92 -26.38 -2.18 -3.58
N GLU A 93 -27.35 -1.46 -4.14
CA GLU A 93 -27.15 -0.48 -5.18
C GLU A 93 -26.29 0.71 -4.70
N GLU A 94 -26.53 1.21 -3.50
CA GLU A 94 -25.73 2.29 -2.88
C GLU A 94 -24.29 1.82 -2.62
N VAL A 95 -24.12 0.61 -2.12
CA VAL A 95 -22.79 0.00 -1.91
C VAL A 95 -22.07 -0.20 -3.24
N ALA A 96 -22.77 -0.62 -4.28
CA ALA A 96 -22.21 -0.80 -5.62
C ALA A 96 -21.78 0.53 -6.23
N GLN A 97 -22.57 1.58 -6.02
CA GLN A 97 -22.25 2.94 -6.48
C GLN A 97 -21.02 3.48 -5.74
N ASP A 98 -20.94 3.39 -4.41
CA ASP A 98 -19.75 3.81 -3.65
C ASP A 98 -18.49 3.07 -4.12
N ALA A 99 -18.59 1.76 -4.34
CA ALA A 99 -17.47 0.98 -4.87
C ALA A 99 -17.05 1.45 -6.27
N ALA A 100 -17.99 1.75 -7.16
CA ALA A 100 -17.72 2.26 -8.50
C ALA A 100 -17.09 3.66 -8.47
N GLU A 101 -17.56 4.54 -7.63
CA GLU A 101 -16.97 5.88 -7.40
C GLU A 101 -15.53 5.77 -6.93
N GLY A 102 -15.24 4.90 -5.94
CA GLY A 102 -13.88 4.67 -5.48
C GLY A 102 -12.95 4.10 -6.55
N ILE A 103 -13.44 3.23 -7.42
CA ILE A 103 -12.67 2.73 -8.57
C ILE A 103 -12.40 3.87 -9.54
N ALA A 104 -13.41 4.69 -9.85
CA ALA A 104 -13.26 5.84 -10.75
C ALA A 104 -12.23 6.85 -10.22
N GLU A 105 -12.22 7.15 -8.91
CA GLU A 105 -11.21 7.98 -8.26
C GLU A 105 -9.81 7.43 -8.46
N ARG A 106 -9.61 6.12 -8.24
CA ARG A 106 -8.31 5.47 -8.43
C ARG A 106 -7.87 5.42 -9.89
N VAL A 107 -8.79 5.23 -10.81
CA VAL A 107 -8.51 5.26 -12.26
C VAL A 107 -8.16 6.68 -12.70
N ALA A 108 -8.87 7.70 -12.22
CA ALA A 108 -8.55 9.10 -12.49
C ALA A 108 -7.14 9.47 -12.01
N ALA A 109 -6.69 8.89 -10.89
CA ALA A 109 -5.33 8.99 -10.38
C ALA A 109 -4.36 7.98 -11.05
N HIS A 110 -4.70 7.36 -12.18
CA HIS A 110 -3.87 6.37 -12.90
C HIS A 110 -3.48 5.14 -12.08
N GLY A 111 -4.18 4.83 -10.99
CA GLY A 111 -3.82 3.82 -10.04
C GLY A 111 -2.72 4.25 -9.05
N LEU A 112 -2.40 5.54 -9.03
CA LEU A 112 -1.46 6.17 -8.10
C LEU A 112 -2.25 6.78 -6.94
N TYR A 113 -2.48 6.01 -5.90
CA TYR A 113 -3.24 6.45 -4.73
C TYR A 113 -2.46 6.19 -3.44
N ALA A 114 -2.66 7.06 -2.47
CA ALA A 114 -2.15 6.87 -1.13
C ALA A 114 -2.79 5.66 -0.46
N ARG A 115 -2.08 5.08 0.50
CA ARG A 115 -2.71 4.13 1.42
C ARG A 115 -3.83 4.85 2.17
N THR A 116 -5.01 4.22 2.25
CA THR A 116 -6.11 4.75 3.05
C THR A 116 -5.70 4.78 4.53
N ASP A 117 -6.12 5.83 5.24
CA ASP A 117 -5.87 5.97 6.67
C ASP A 117 -6.60 4.91 7.51
N GLY A 118 -6.38 4.94 8.84
CA GLY A 118 -6.91 3.94 9.76
C GLY A 118 -8.44 3.89 9.87
N SER A 119 -9.16 4.92 9.38
CA SER A 119 -10.62 5.02 9.47
C SER A 119 -11.37 4.26 8.37
N ALA A 120 -10.68 3.91 7.27
CA ALA A 120 -11.28 3.16 6.16
C ALA A 120 -11.29 1.64 6.44
N GLY A 121 -12.35 0.94 6.01
CA GLY A 121 -12.52 -0.49 6.20
C GLY A 121 -13.31 -1.16 5.07
N ILE A 122 -13.30 -2.49 5.05
CA ILE A 122 -14.18 -3.31 4.23
C ILE A 122 -15.30 -3.81 5.15
N TYR A 123 -16.46 -3.19 5.03
CA TYR A 123 -17.61 -3.40 5.91
C TYR A 123 -18.46 -4.60 5.47
N LEU A 124 -19.35 -5.09 6.35
CA LEU A 124 -20.22 -6.23 6.09
C LEU A 124 -21.07 -6.07 4.81
N TYR A 125 -21.57 -4.89 4.56
CA TYR A 125 -22.37 -4.63 3.35
C TYR A 125 -21.56 -4.82 2.05
N VAL A 126 -20.24 -4.55 2.05
CA VAL A 126 -19.35 -4.85 0.91
C VAL A 126 -19.21 -6.37 0.72
N ALA A 127 -19.10 -7.15 1.81
CA ALA A 127 -19.07 -8.60 1.72
C ALA A 127 -20.40 -9.17 1.20
N ARG A 128 -21.54 -8.60 1.59
CA ARG A 128 -22.87 -8.97 1.04
C ARG A 128 -22.98 -8.68 -0.46
N LEU A 129 -22.52 -7.49 -0.91
CA LEU A 129 -22.48 -7.16 -2.33
C LEU A 129 -21.59 -8.14 -3.11
N LEU A 130 -20.41 -8.46 -2.57
CA LEU A 130 -19.48 -9.41 -3.18
C LEU A 130 -20.12 -10.79 -3.30
N MET A 131 -20.80 -11.28 -2.25
CA MET A 131 -21.53 -12.55 -2.30
C MET A 131 -22.65 -12.54 -3.36
N HIS A 132 -23.44 -11.47 -3.41
CA HIS A 132 -24.50 -11.31 -4.41
C HIS A 132 -23.94 -11.37 -5.83
N GLN A 133 -22.86 -10.63 -6.10
CA GLN A 133 -22.21 -10.61 -7.42
C GLN A 133 -21.49 -11.92 -7.75
N ALA A 134 -20.95 -12.62 -6.75
CA ALA A 134 -20.35 -13.93 -6.96
C ALA A 134 -21.40 -14.97 -7.39
N ALA A 135 -22.63 -14.89 -6.89
CA ALA A 135 -23.71 -15.81 -7.26
C ALA A 135 -24.25 -15.65 -8.68
N THR A 136 -23.95 -14.53 -9.37
CA THR A 136 -24.38 -14.34 -10.77
C THR A 136 -23.43 -15.05 -11.74
N THR A 137 -23.89 -15.32 -12.97
CA THR A 137 -23.03 -15.80 -14.07
C THR A 137 -22.13 -14.67 -14.60
N PRO A 138 -20.96 -14.97 -15.20
CA PRO A 138 -20.16 -13.98 -15.90
C PRO A 138 -20.98 -13.27 -16.99
N ALA A 139 -20.77 -11.97 -17.16
CA ALA A 139 -21.55 -11.15 -18.11
C ALA A 139 -20.89 -11.02 -19.50
N LEU A 140 -19.57 -11.00 -19.57
CA LEU A 140 -18.80 -10.76 -20.78
C LEU A 140 -17.70 -11.80 -21.02
N ALA A 141 -17.01 -12.22 -19.96
CA ALA A 141 -15.92 -13.18 -20.05
C ALA A 141 -16.36 -14.60 -19.66
N ALA A 142 -15.48 -15.60 -19.81
CA ALA A 142 -15.75 -16.97 -19.39
C ALA A 142 -15.66 -17.18 -17.86
N ARG A 143 -15.16 -16.18 -17.13
CA ARG A 143 -14.92 -16.27 -15.68
C ARG A 143 -15.01 -14.91 -14.99
N LYS A 144 -15.16 -14.94 -13.67
CA LYS A 144 -15.15 -13.74 -12.81
C LYS A 144 -13.89 -13.68 -11.96
N VAL A 145 -13.41 -12.48 -11.74
CA VAL A 145 -12.27 -12.19 -10.86
C VAL A 145 -12.65 -11.14 -9.84
N PHE A 146 -12.50 -11.47 -8.56
CA PHE A 146 -12.70 -10.55 -7.45
C PHE A 146 -11.35 -10.19 -6.83
N VAL A 147 -10.99 -8.92 -6.89
CA VAL A 147 -9.79 -8.38 -6.24
C VAL A 147 -10.22 -7.69 -4.96
N VAL A 148 -9.68 -8.14 -3.82
CA VAL A 148 -9.94 -7.55 -2.50
C VAL A 148 -8.64 -6.96 -1.97
N GLY A 149 -8.52 -5.63 -2.06
CA GLY A 149 -7.36 -4.86 -1.63
C GLY A 149 -7.32 -4.69 -0.11
N ASP A 150 -6.14 -4.83 0.49
CA ASP A 150 -5.90 -4.64 1.92
C ASP A 150 -6.93 -5.42 2.78
N ALA A 151 -7.03 -6.73 2.51
CA ALA A 151 -8.04 -7.62 3.09
C ALA A 151 -7.94 -7.72 4.63
N GLU A 152 -6.82 -7.39 5.23
CA GLU A 152 -6.66 -7.25 6.68
C GLU A 152 -7.61 -6.21 7.28
N ARG A 153 -8.10 -5.28 6.48
CA ARG A 153 -9.06 -4.26 6.89
C ARG A 153 -10.51 -4.76 7.02
N MET A 154 -10.78 -6.03 6.68
CA MET A 154 -12.05 -6.69 7.01
C MET A 154 -12.13 -7.12 8.47
N VAL A 155 -10.98 -7.21 9.17
CA VAL A 155 -10.87 -7.81 10.51
C VAL A 155 -10.96 -6.81 11.67
N PRO A 156 -10.53 -5.55 11.60
CA PRO A 156 -10.36 -4.73 12.80
C PRO A 156 -11.63 -4.10 13.33
N GLN A 157 -12.79 -4.54 12.91
CA GLN A 157 -14.00 -4.11 13.57
C GLN A 157 -14.20 -5.01 14.78
N LEU A 158 -13.60 -4.60 15.89
CA LEU A 158 -13.63 -5.26 17.20
C LEU A 158 -15.05 -5.67 17.68
N SER A 159 -16.10 -5.20 17.01
CA SER A 159 -17.49 -5.49 17.30
C SER A 159 -18.15 -6.49 16.36
N SER A 160 -17.55 -6.86 15.21
CA SER A 160 -18.21 -7.77 14.27
C SER A 160 -17.23 -8.45 13.30
N PRO A 161 -16.84 -9.70 13.53
CA PRO A 161 -16.12 -10.52 12.55
C PRO A 161 -17.03 -10.96 11.38
N GLU A 162 -18.26 -10.47 11.31
CA GLU A 162 -19.31 -10.93 10.40
C GLU A 162 -18.95 -10.76 8.93
N ALA A 163 -18.30 -9.63 8.55
CA ALA A 163 -17.86 -9.42 7.18
C ALA A 163 -16.83 -10.47 6.74
N ALA A 164 -15.88 -10.77 7.62
CA ALA A 164 -14.88 -11.79 7.36
C ALA A 164 -15.50 -13.19 7.32
N ASN A 165 -16.42 -13.50 8.23
CA ASN A 165 -17.11 -14.78 8.26
C ASN A 165 -18.05 -14.98 7.06
N ALA A 166 -18.74 -13.94 6.61
CA ALA A 166 -19.54 -14.00 5.39
C ALA A 166 -18.69 -14.31 4.15
N PHE A 167 -17.49 -13.75 4.09
CA PHE A 167 -16.54 -14.01 3.00
C PHE A 167 -15.97 -15.43 3.02
N LEU A 168 -15.88 -16.08 4.20
CA LEU A 168 -15.37 -17.45 4.33
C LEU A 168 -16.14 -18.44 3.48
N LYS A 169 -17.47 -18.32 3.41
CA LYS A 169 -18.31 -19.23 2.60
C LYS A 169 -17.90 -19.23 1.13
N LEU A 170 -17.56 -18.06 0.57
CA LEU A 170 -17.11 -17.94 -0.82
C LEU A 170 -15.73 -18.56 -1.07
N LEU A 171 -14.87 -18.57 -0.04
CA LEU A 171 -13.54 -19.16 -0.14
C LEU A 171 -13.57 -20.68 0.09
N GLU A 172 -14.53 -21.18 0.88
CA GLU A 172 -14.71 -22.63 1.12
C GLU A 172 -15.27 -23.35 -0.10
N GLU A 173 -16.27 -22.76 -0.73
CA GLU A 173 -16.95 -23.33 -1.88
C GLU A 173 -16.94 -22.30 -3.03
N PRO A 174 -15.77 -22.08 -3.66
CA PRO A 174 -15.67 -21.13 -4.75
C PRO A 174 -16.56 -21.61 -5.92
N LEU A 175 -17.41 -20.69 -6.40
CA LEU A 175 -18.26 -20.97 -7.55
C LEU A 175 -17.41 -21.29 -8.77
N PRO A 176 -17.88 -22.16 -9.66
CA PRO A 176 -17.23 -22.41 -10.95
C PRO A 176 -16.87 -21.09 -11.64
N ASP A 177 -15.72 -21.04 -12.30
CA ASP A 177 -15.23 -19.88 -13.05
C ASP A 177 -15.06 -18.59 -12.21
N THR A 178 -14.93 -18.70 -10.88
CA THR A 178 -14.71 -17.56 -10.00
C THR A 178 -13.35 -17.66 -9.31
N THR A 179 -12.57 -16.57 -9.34
CA THR A 179 -11.26 -16.47 -8.67
C THR A 179 -11.25 -15.25 -7.74
N PHE A 180 -10.80 -15.47 -6.51
CA PHE A 180 -10.62 -14.43 -5.50
C PHE A 180 -9.13 -14.12 -5.33
N ILE A 181 -8.74 -12.87 -5.49
CA ILE A 181 -7.35 -12.40 -5.31
C ILE A 181 -7.36 -11.38 -4.18
N LEU A 182 -6.96 -11.82 -3.00
CA LEU A 182 -6.81 -10.95 -1.84
C LEU A 182 -5.41 -10.32 -1.86
N THR A 183 -5.30 -9.11 -1.34
CA THR A 183 -3.98 -8.52 -1.07
C THR A 183 -3.88 -8.13 0.40
N SER A 184 -2.68 -8.29 0.98
CA SER A 184 -2.44 -7.89 2.38
C SER A 184 -1.01 -7.42 2.59
N SER A 185 -0.86 -6.37 3.39
CA SER A 185 0.44 -5.92 3.91
C SER A 185 0.75 -6.55 5.27
N GLU A 186 -0.27 -7.01 5.96
CA GLU A 186 -0.23 -7.58 7.30
C GLU A 186 -0.98 -8.94 7.33
N PRO A 187 -0.44 -9.98 6.68
CA PRO A 187 -1.14 -11.26 6.56
C PRO A 187 -1.42 -11.92 7.91
N GLY A 188 -0.67 -11.53 8.96
CA GLY A 188 -0.92 -11.97 10.33
C GLY A 188 -2.20 -11.41 10.94
N ALA A 189 -2.70 -10.27 10.45
CA ALA A 189 -3.94 -9.65 10.90
C ALA A 189 -5.20 -10.26 10.25
N LEU A 190 -5.03 -11.06 9.19
CA LEU A 190 -6.14 -11.83 8.61
C LEU A 190 -6.55 -12.97 9.54
N LEU A 191 -7.86 -13.26 9.59
CA LEU A 191 -8.37 -14.42 10.30
C LEU A 191 -7.65 -15.70 9.85
N PRO A 192 -7.25 -16.58 10.79
CA PRO A 192 -6.64 -17.87 10.45
C PRO A 192 -7.51 -18.68 9.49
N THR A 193 -8.82 -18.57 9.60
CA THR A 193 -9.82 -19.20 8.74
C THR A 193 -9.77 -18.72 7.29
N ILE A 194 -9.50 -17.44 7.02
CA ILE A 194 -9.25 -16.92 5.66
C ILE A 194 -7.92 -17.47 5.15
N ARG A 195 -6.86 -17.37 5.97
CA ARG A 195 -5.52 -17.81 5.56
C ARG A 195 -5.44 -19.28 5.21
N SER A 196 -6.21 -20.15 5.86
CA SER A 196 -6.23 -21.59 5.58
C SER A 196 -6.92 -21.95 4.25
N ARG A 197 -7.65 -21.02 3.63
CA ARG A 197 -8.44 -21.22 2.41
C ARG A 197 -7.87 -20.53 1.18
N VAL A 198 -6.79 -19.79 1.33
CA VAL A 198 -6.13 -19.07 0.24
C VAL A 198 -4.68 -19.49 0.10
N VAL A 199 -4.19 -19.55 -1.12
CA VAL A 199 -2.76 -19.83 -1.39
C VAL A 199 -1.97 -18.53 -1.28
N GLY A 200 -1.05 -18.48 -0.32
CA GLY A 200 -0.19 -17.33 -0.10
C GLY A 200 0.90 -17.19 -1.18
N VAL A 201 0.97 -16.02 -1.79
CA VAL A 201 2.00 -15.66 -2.78
C VAL A 201 2.71 -14.40 -2.31
N ARG A 202 3.99 -14.53 -2.01
CA ARG A 202 4.81 -13.41 -1.54
C ARG A 202 5.15 -12.47 -2.69
N VAL A 203 4.86 -11.17 -2.52
CA VAL A 203 5.25 -10.09 -3.43
C VAL A 203 6.43 -9.36 -2.80
N ALA A 204 7.61 -9.51 -3.40
CA ALA A 204 8.85 -8.93 -2.89
C ALA A 204 8.96 -7.43 -3.22
N ARG A 205 9.91 -6.75 -2.58
CA ARG A 205 10.31 -5.39 -2.94
C ARG A 205 10.90 -5.37 -4.36
N LEU A 206 10.69 -4.27 -5.06
CA LEU A 206 11.27 -4.06 -6.40
C LEU A 206 12.75 -3.68 -6.29
N PRO A 207 13.59 -4.09 -7.23
CA PRO A 207 14.95 -3.57 -7.36
C PRO A 207 14.92 -2.09 -7.76
N ASP A 208 15.95 -1.34 -7.40
CA ASP A 208 16.06 0.12 -7.65
C ASP A 208 15.85 0.49 -9.12
N ALA A 209 16.33 -0.35 -10.05
CA ALA A 209 16.11 -0.15 -11.48
C ALA A 209 14.62 -0.08 -11.84
N LYS A 210 13.78 -0.92 -11.22
CA LYS A 210 12.34 -0.92 -11.44
C LYS A 210 11.62 0.24 -10.75
N VAL A 211 12.13 0.70 -9.60
CA VAL A 211 11.64 1.92 -8.97
C VAL A 211 12.01 3.15 -9.81
N ARG A 212 13.21 3.20 -10.41
CA ARG A 212 13.58 4.26 -11.37
C ARG A 212 12.67 4.25 -12.61
N GLU A 213 12.38 3.06 -13.15
CA GLU A 213 11.44 2.90 -14.27
C GLU A 213 10.03 3.42 -13.91
N PHE A 214 9.58 3.18 -12.68
CA PHE A 214 8.32 3.74 -12.17
C PHE A 214 8.37 5.27 -12.08
N LEU A 215 9.42 5.83 -11.49
CA LEU A 215 9.60 7.28 -11.36
C LEU A 215 9.87 8.00 -12.69
N ALA A 216 10.28 7.29 -13.74
CA ALA A 216 10.42 7.85 -15.08
C ALA A 216 9.07 8.14 -15.76
N GLN A 217 7.96 7.61 -15.24
CA GLN A 217 6.63 7.93 -15.73
C GLN A 217 6.18 9.30 -15.18
N PRO A 218 5.80 10.28 -16.03
CA PRO A 218 5.50 11.65 -15.57
C PRO A 218 4.42 11.71 -14.47
N ALA A 219 3.35 10.92 -14.59
CA ALA A 219 2.30 10.89 -13.58
C ALA A 219 2.80 10.31 -12.24
N ALA A 220 3.66 9.27 -12.28
CA ALA A 220 4.24 8.69 -11.08
C ALA A 220 5.25 9.63 -10.42
N ALA A 221 6.09 10.32 -11.21
CA ALA A 221 7.02 11.33 -10.71
C ALA A 221 6.28 12.46 -9.98
N THR A 222 5.22 12.99 -10.60
CA THR A 222 4.39 14.04 -9.99
C THR A 222 3.74 13.54 -8.69
N ALA A 223 3.13 12.35 -8.70
CA ALA A 223 2.46 11.78 -7.53
C ALA A 223 3.45 11.43 -6.39
N ALA A 224 4.71 11.16 -6.71
CA ALA A 224 5.78 10.89 -5.75
C ALA A 224 6.48 12.15 -5.21
N GLY A 225 6.09 13.36 -5.65
CA GLY A 225 6.75 14.61 -5.23
C GLY A 225 8.18 14.78 -5.79
N ALA A 226 8.43 14.30 -7.00
CA ALA A 226 9.77 14.36 -7.61
C ALA A 226 10.25 15.79 -7.94
N ALA A 227 9.39 16.80 -7.81
CA ALA A 227 9.78 18.20 -7.94
C ALA A 227 10.70 18.68 -6.79
N ASP A 228 10.53 18.09 -5.60
CA ASP A 228 11.17 18.52 -4.36
C ASP A 228 12.23 17.54 -3.84
N ALA A 229 12.49 16.44 -4.56
CA ALA A 229 13.44 15.42 -4.17
C ALA A 229 14.17 14.83 -5.38
N THR A 230 15.42 14.46 -5.20
CA THR A 230 16.18 13.75 -6.24
C THR A 230 15.69 12.31 -6.40
N VAL A 231 15.92 11.71 -7.57
CA VAL A 231 15.55 10.31 -7.80
C VAL A 231 16.21 9.36 -6.79
N ASP A 232 17.47 9.64 -6.40
CA ASP A 232 18.20 8.81 -5.42
C ASP A 232 17.56 8.89 -4.03
N GLU A 233 17.11 10.07 -3.62
CA GLU A 233 16.36 10.25 -2.37
C GLU A 233 15.01 9.53 -2.39
N LEU A 234 14.29 9.60 -3.51
CA LEU A 234 13.04 8.86 -3.67
C LEU A 234 13.27 7.34 -3.65
N LEU A 235 14.38 6.85 -4.23
CA LEU A 235 14.76 5.44 -4.13
C LEU A 235 15.02 5.00 -2.69
N GLN A 236 15.74 5.82 -1.93
CA GLN A 236 15.99 5.57 -0.51
C GLN A 236 14.69 5.54 0.30
N LEU A 237 13.78 6.48 0.04
CA LEU A 237 12.46 6.51 0.68
C LEU A 237 11.60 5.31 0.29
N ALA A 238 11.59 4.95 -1.00
CA ALA A 238 10.79 3.84 -1.50
C ALA A 238 11.26 2.48 -0.98
N GLN A 239 12.56 2.29 -0.81
CA GLN A 239 13.16 0.99 -0.42
C GLN A 239 12.58 -0.19 -1.22
N GLY A 240 12.38 -0.03 -2.52
CA GLY A 240 11.77 -1.03 -3.39
C GLY A 240 10.25 -1.15 -3.29
N ALA A 241 9.58 -0.20 -2.64
CA ALA A 241 8.12 -0.13 -2.50
C ALA A 241 7.61 1.24 -2.99
N PRO A 242 7.54 1.51 -4.31
CA PRO A 242 7.27 2.84 -4.85
C PRO A 242 5.92 3.42 -4.44
N GLY A 243 4.93 2.61 -4.12
CA GLY A 243 3.64 3.08 -3.61
C GLY A 243 3.72 3.76 -2.24
N THR A 244 4.82 3.64 -1.49
CA THR A 244 5.02 4.38 -0.24
C THR A 244 5.32 5.87 -0.50
N LEU A 245 5.71 6.22 -1.73
CA LEU A 245 5.94 7.61 -2.13
C LEU A 245 4.64 8.35 -2.46
N LEU A 246 3.53 7.62 -2.62
CA LEU A 246 2.25 8.20 -3.01
C LEU A 246 1.50 8.76 -1.79
N GLY A 247 0.87 9.92 -1.95
CA GLY A 247 -0.02 10.49 -0.94
C GLY A 247 0.68 11.19 0.22
N GLY A 248 1.48 12.16 -0.07
CA GLY A 248 2.11 13.05 0.89
C GLY A 248 3.16 13.90 0.20
N ASP A 249 3.52 15.01 0.81
CA ASP A 249 4.67 15.79 0.37
C ASP A 249 5.95 15.15 0.91
N ARG A 250 6.36 14.03 0.27
CA ARG A 250 7.54 13.26 0.71
C ARG A 250 8.85 14.06 0.58
N GLY A 251 8.94 14.94 -0.40
CA GLY A 251 10.08 15.85 -0.54
C GLY A 251 10.19 16.80 0.62
N ALA A 252 9.09 17.48 0.99
CA ALA A 252 9.08 18.35 2.17
C ALA A 252 9.25 17.58 3.49
N ALA A 253 8.72 16.36 3.61
CA ALA A 253 8.95 15.52 4.77
C ALA A 253 10.43 15.17 4.92
N LEU A 254 11.12 14.82 3.83
CA LEU A 254 12.56 14.55 3.80
C LEU A 254 13.38 15.80 4.16
N ALA A 255 13.03 16.95 3.59
CA ALA A 255 13.70 18.22 3.90
C ALA A 255 13.53 18.60 5.38
N ARG A 256 12.34 18.39 5.95
CA ARG A 256 12.07 18.60 7.39
C ARG A 256 12.86 17.62 8.25
N ALA A 257 12.88 16.34 7.89
CA ALA A 257 13.64 15.31 8.60
C ALA A 257 15.13 15.63 8.66
N ARG A 258 15.72 16.11 7.54
CA ARG A 258 17.12 16.57 7.50
C ARG A 258 17.37 17.72 8.45
N LYS A 259 16.54 18.77 8.41
CA LYS A 259 16.67 19.92 9.32
C LYS A 259 16.59 19.50 10.79
N LEU A 260 15.71 18.55 11.14
CA LEU A 260 15.60 18.03 12.49
C LEU A 260 16.86 17.26 12.91
N LEU A 261 17.38 16.39 12.05
CA LEU A 261 18.59 15.62 12.33
C LEU A 261 19.85 16.51 12.37
N GLU A 262 19.93 17.56 11.53
CA GLU A 262 21.00 18.58 11.61
C GLU A 262 20.93 19.36 12.91
N ALA A 263 19.72 19.78 13.32
CA ALA A 263 19.51 20.50 14.56
C ALA A 263 19.91 19.66 15.80
N ALA A 264 19.70 18.33 15.76
CA ALA A 264 20.16 17.43 16.81
C ALA A 264 21.69 17.43 16.92
N GLY A 265 22.41 17.46 15.78
CA GLY A 265 23.88 17.54 15.74
C GLY A 265 24.47 18.88 16.20
N VAL A 266 23.70 19.98 16.09
CA VAL A 266 24.15 21.31 16.51
C VAL A 266 24.03 21.52 18.03
N GLY A 267 23.01 20.89 18.67
CA GLY A 267 22.83 20.94 20.12
C GLY A 267 21.42 21.29 20.57
N ARG A 268 21.23 21.28 21.91
CA ARG A 268 19.92 21.34 22.57
C ARG A 268 19.06 22.55 22.16
N ALA A 269 19.66 23.73 22.05
CA ALA A 269 18.91 24.95 21.71
C ALA A 269 18.41 24.93 20.25
N ALA A 270 19.20 24.38 19.32
CA ALA A 270 18.81 24.19 17.95
C ALA A 270 17.69 23.13 17.81
N SER A 271 17.82 22.01 18.52
CA SER A 271 16.81 20.95 18.58
C SER A 271 15.45 21.46 19.07
N LEU A 272 15.42 22.23 20.15
CA LEU A 272 14.19 22.83 20.67
C LEU A 272 13.55 23.80 19.65
N ARG A 273 14.34 24.71 19.07
CA ARG A 273 13.80 25.63 18.04
C ARG A 273 13.22 24.86 16.85
N ALA A 274 13.92 23.84 16.35
CA ALA A 274 13.46 23.02 15.24
C ALA A 274 12.16 22.24 15.59
N ALA A 275 12.07 21.69 16.81
CA ALA A 275 10.88 20.98 17.28
C ALA A 275 9.66 21.91 17.38
N PHE A 276 9.82 23.11 17.92
CA PHE A 276 8.72 24.06 18.11
C PHE A 276 8.35 24.83 16.83
N ALA A 277 9.21 24.86 15.80
CA ALA A 277 8.89 25.41 14.49
C ALA A 277 7.84 24.57 13.72
N GLN A 278 7.51 23.37 14.18
CA GLN A 278 6.48 22.52 13.60
C GLN A 278 5.09 23.04 13.99
N GLY A 279 4.20 23.26 13.02
CA GLY A 279 2.84 23.78 13.25
C GLY A 279 1.95 22.82 14.06
N GLN A 280 0.98 23.37 14.79
CA GLN A 280 0.20 22.65 15.80
C GLN A 280 -0.92 21.73 15.29
N SER A 281 -1.56 21.96 14.17
CA SER A 281 -2.92 21.43 14.04
C SER A 281 -3.27 20.60 12.80
N LYS A 282 -2.46 20.55 11.76
CA LYS A 282 -2.74 19.71 10.57
C LYS A 282 -1.71 18.61 10.34
N ALA A 283 -0.91 18.31 11.35
CA ALA A 283 0.37 17.62 11.21
C ALA A 283 0.33 16.12 11.46
N ARG A 284 -0.81 15.48 11.77
CA ARG A 284 -0.78 14.05 12.13
C ARG A 284 -0.26 13.18 11.00
N GLY A 285 -0.78 13.32 9.79
CA GLY A 285 -0.28 12.60 8.62
C GLY A 285 1.13 13.06 8.22
N GLY A 286 1.34 14.37 8.07
CA GLY A 286 2.63 14.93 7.67
C GLY A 286 3.76 14.72 8.69
N PHE A 287 3.43 14.58 9.99
CA PHE A 287 4.43 14.27 11.02
C PHE A 287 4.89 12.81 10.96
N ALA A 288 3.98 11.87 10.73
CA ALA A 288 4.34 10.48 10.50
C ALA A 288 5.28 10.35 9.29
N ASP A 289 5.01 11.07 8.20
CA ASP A 289 5.87 11.11 7.02
C ASP A 289 7.29 11.63 7.34
N VAL A 290 7.41 12.62 8.23
CA VAL A 290 8.72 13.13 8.69
C VAL A 290 9.46 12.09 9.51
N LEU A 291 8.78 11.38 10.42
CA LEU A 291 9.38 10.30 11.20
C LEU A 291 9.83 9.14 10.29
N ASP A 292 9.03 8.78 9.28
CA ASP A 292 9.41 7.78 8.26
C ASP A 292 10.68 8.23 7.50
N ALA A 293 10.74 9.49 7.09
CA ALA A 293 11.92 10.05 6.43
C ALA A 293 13.16 10.05 7.35
N MET A 294 13.00 10.35 8.65
CA MET A 294 14.09 10.25 9.64
C MET A 294 14.61 8.81 9.75
N THR A 295 13.72 7.81 9.80
CA THR A 295 14.11 6.40 9.81
C THR A 295 15.00 6.05 8.61
N VAL A 296 14.60 6.50 7.40
CA VAL A 296 15.37 6.25 6.17
C VAL A 296 16.74 6.91 6.22
N LEU A 297 16.81 8.19 6.62
CA LEU A 297 18.07 8.93 6.71
C LEU A 297 19.01 8.33 7.74
N LEU A 298 18.52 7.89 8.89
CA LEU A 298 19.32 7.25 9.93
C LEU A 298 19.82 5.86 9.50
N HIS A 299 19.03 5.08 8.80
CA HIS A 299 19.48 3.82 8.20
C HIS A 299 20.60 4.04 7.19
N GLU A 300 20.49 5.08 6.33
CA GLU A 300 21.55 5.37 5.36
C GLU A 300 22.82 5.86 6.05
N ARG A 301 22.72 6.73 7.09
CA ARG A 301 23.87 7.12 7.91
C ARG A 301 24.54 5.90 8.56
N ALA A 302 23.75 4.95 9.09
CA ALA A 302 24.28 3.73 9.69
C ALA A 302 25.03 2.87 8.65
N ARG A 303 24.48 2.70 7.45
CA ARG A 303 25.13 1.96 6.35
C ARG A 303 26.41 2.63 5.86
N SER A 304 26.38 3.97 5.68
CA SER A 304 27.57 4.73 5.27
C SER A 304 28.69 4.62 6.31
N ALA A 305 28.35 4.85 7.58
CA ALA A 305 29.31 4.70 8.68
C ALA A 305 29.90 3.28 8.78
N ALA A 306 29.08 2.25 8.54
CA ALA A 306 29.55 0.87 8.51
C ALA A 306 30.51 0.60 7.34
N ARG A 307 30.25 1.15 6.15
CA ARG A 307 31.14 1.06 4.98
C ARG A 307 32.47 1.79 5.21
N GLU A 308 32.42 2.91 5.94
CA GLU A 308 33.59 3.71 6.33
C GLU A 308 34.37 3.10 7.51
N GLY A 309 33.92 1.98 8.05
CA GLY A 309 34.54 1.32 9.21
C GLY A 309 34.27 2.00 10.56
N ASN A 310 33.38 3.00 10.61
CA ASN A 310 33.05 3.72 11.84
C ASN A 310 31.93 3.01 12.60
N ALA A 311 32.29 1.97 13.35
CA ALA A 311 31.33 1.14 14.11
C ALA A 311 30.55 1.94 15.18
N ALA A 312 31.18 2.95 15.79
CA ALA A 312 30.53 3.76 16.81
C ALA A 312 29.37 4.58 16.22
N ARG A 313 29.64 5.28 15.11
CA ARG A 313 28.62 6.07 14.38
C ARG A 313 27.52 5.18 13.78
N ALA A 314 27.88 4.02 13.23
CA ALA A 314 26.93 3.06 12.73
C ALA A 314 25.97 2.58 13.83
N SER A 315 26.50 2.21 15.01
CA SER A 315 25.72 1.79 16.16
C SER A 315 24.84 2.92 16.72
N ALA A 316 25.36 4.15 16.81
CA ALA A 316 24.59 5.32 17.24
C ALA A 316 23.39 5.58 16.32
N SER A 317 23.62 5.60 15.00
CA SER A 317 22.55 5.79 14.02
C SER A 317 21.52 4.65 14.04
N ALA A 318 21.95 3.40 14.23
CA ALA A 318 21.02 2.27 14.36
C ALA A 318 20.16 2.37 15.63
N ARG A 319 20.73 2.79 16.77
CA ARG A 319 19.96 3.05 17.99
C ARG A 319 18.97 4.22 17.82
N ALA A 320 19.37 5.26 17.10
CA ALA A 320 18.48 6.38 16.79
C ALA A 320 17.25 5.96 15.99
N VAL A 321 17.34 4.93 15.14
CA VAL A 321 16.16 4.34 14.46
C VAL A 321 15.14 3.82 15.45
N VAL A 322 15.58 3.14 16.51
CA VAL A 322 14.67 2.61 17.55
C VAL A 322 13.93 3.77 18.25
N LEU A 323 14.64 4.87 18.55
CA LEU A 323 14.01 6.06 19.13
C LEU A 323 12.95 6.69 18.22
N VAL A 324 13.18 6.68 16.91
CA VAL A 324 12.18 7.16 15.94
C VAL A 324 10.94 6.24 15.93
N GLU A 325 11.11 4.93 16.03
CA GLU A 325 9.96 4.00 16.09
C GLU A 325 9.17 4.17 17.41
N ASP A 326 9.83 4.47 18.51
CA ASP A 326 9.15 4.83 19.78
C ASP A 326 8.40 6.16 19.67
N ALA A 327 8.99 7.13 18.97
CA ALA A 327 8.33 8.41 18.68
C ALA A 327 7.09 8.23 17.78
N LYS A 328 7.11 7.31 16.81
CA LYS A 328 5.92 6.97 15.98
C LYS A 328 4.79 6.45 16.84
N ARG A 329 5.07 5.49 17.73
CA ARG A 329 4.09 4.95 18.68
C ARG A 329 3.50 6.05 19.58
N SER A 330 4.34 6.97 20.05
CA SER A 330 3.90 8.11 20.87
C SER A 330 3.00 9.07 20.07
N ALA A 331 3.30 9.28 18.79
CA ALA A 331 2.50 10.13 17.90
C ALA A 331 1.09 9.56 17.63
N GLU A 332 0.94 8.24 17.59
CA GLU A 332 -0.36 7.55 17.48
C GLU A 332 -1.24 7.78 18.73
N GLY A 333 -0.61 7.94 19.91
CA GLY A 333 -1.25 8.16 21.20
C GLY A 333 -1.75 9.59 21.49
N ASN A 334 -1.96 10.45 20.48
CA ASN A 334 -2.42 11.84 20.62
C ASN A 334 -1.43 12.80 21.34
N VAL A 335 -0.17 12.47 21.43
CA VAL A 335 0.85 13.36 21.98
C VAL A 335 1.16 14.49 20.99
N MET A 336 1.42 15.70 21.46
CA MET A 336 1.76 16.85 20.62
C MET A 336 3.05 16.61 19.81
N PRO A 337 3.06 16.79 18.49
CA PRO A 337 4.23 16.56 17.63
C PRO A 337 5.48 17.31 18.08
N GLN A 338 5.33 18.54 18.61
CA GLN A 338 6.45 19.32 19.12
C GLN A 338 7.13 18.66 20.31
N LEU A 339 6.35 18.09 21.25
CA LEU A 339 6.90 17.42 22.44
C LEU A 339 7.59 16.12 22.04
N VAL A 340 6.98 15.35 21.14
CA VAL A 340 7.59 14.12 20.58
C VAL A 340 8.91 14.46 19.91
N SER A 341 8.95 15.49 19.04
CA SER A 341 10.17 15.92 18.35
C SER A 341 11.23 16.43 19.32
N ALA A 342 10.87 17.24 20.31
CA ALA A 342 11.82 17.77 21.29
C ALA A 342 12.47 16.67 22.11
N HIS A 343 11.70 15.66 22.52
CA HIS A 343 12.21 14.49 23.22
C HIS A 343 13.13 13.66 22.35
N LEU A 344 12.66 13.29 21.13
CA LEU A 344 13.40 12.50 20.16
C LEU A 344 14.75 13.14 19.81
N LEU A 345 14.76 14.43 19.47
CA LEU A 345 15.99 15.12 19.07
C LEU A 345 17.01 15.23 20.20
N ARG A 346 16.55 15.35 21.45
CA ARG A 346 17.43 15.30 22.62
C ARG A 346 18.13 13.95 22.73
N GLU A 347 17.37 12.87 22.62
CA GLU A 347 17.93 11.51 22.74
C GLU A 347 18.86 11.17 21.57
N ILE A 348 18.53 11.60 20.34
CA ILE A 348 19.41 11.44 19.17
C ILE A 348 20.73 12.22 19.38
N ALA A 349 20.67 13.44 19.92
CA ALA A 349 21.85 14.24 20.23
C ALA A 349 22.78 13.56 21.27
N GLU A 350 22.18 12.94 22.28
CA GLU A 350 22.92 12.20 23.31
C GLU A 350 23.62 10.93 22.76
N LEU A 351 23.06 10.34 21.68
CA LEU A 351 23.69 9.20 21.01
C LEU A 351 24.85 9.60 20.08
N GLY A 352 24.96 10.87 19.66
CA GLY A 352 25.94 11.33 18.68
C GLY A 352 25.69 10.76 17.26
N ALA A 353 24.43 10.55 16.88
CA ALA A 353 24.01 9.89 15.65
C ALA A 353 23.93 10.84 14.43
#